data_3f4b37461a049c214b3f53215d30b818
#
_entry.id   3f4b37461a049c214b3f53215d30b818
#
_cell.length_a   1.000
_cell.length_b   1.000
_cell.length_c   1.000
_cell.angle_alpha   90.00
_cell.angle_beta   90.00
_cell.angle_gamma   90.00
#
_symmetry.space_group_name_H-M   'P 1'
#
loop_
_entity.id
_entity.type
_entity.pdbx_description
1 polymer ?
#
loop_
_entity_poly.entity_id
_entity_poly.type
_entity_poly.pdbx_seq_one_letter_code
_entity_poly.pdbx_strand_id
1 'polypeptide(L)'
;MEKELPIVNMSRILEKLSDQHEERIINVLYKLEEDVVKEVTRATKGQLVSQRLAIQLQPQIRKLVADNYLNEADIIINEEYNKIAKEVLDTFGKMPIPKKFKSLTEVDLQTINALKTQSFSGFEDIAERFTKVINDEIYQSTIAGRPFEDMVSNIKSHINGVYKTSNTAEINELVDFINENKFDSTKKAQVEDAVRKLHTQYASDRAGNNLRRYASQIAHDSVMQF
;
A
#
# COMPACT_ATOMS: atom_id res chain seq x y z
N MET A 1 -9.09 8.55 36.92
CA MET A 1 -8.83 7.86 35.65
C MET A 1 -10.17 7.55 35.03
N GLU A 2 -10.63 8.37 34.08
CA GLU A 2 -11.81 8.05 33.28
C GLU A 2 -11.51 6.80 32.45
N LYS A 3 -12.32 5.76 32.62
CA LYS A 3 -12.23 4.58 31.76
C LYS A 3 -12.71 5.02 30.35
N GLU A 4 -11.78 5.08 29.41
CA GLU A 4 -12.16 5.27 27.99
C GLU A 4 -13.27 4.30 27.61
N LEU A 5 -14.24 4.82 26.86
CA LEU A 5 -15.34 4.01 26.34
C LEU A 5 -14.75 2.94 25.39
N PRO A 6 -15.20 1.68 25.46
CA PRO A 6 -14.71 0.59 24.62
C PRO A 6 -14.71 0.90 23.12
N ILE A 7 -15.69 1.69 22.66
CA ILE A 7 -15.80 2.12 21.25
C ILE A 7 -14.67 3.06 20.84
N VAL A 8 -14.24 3.99 21.72
CA VAL A 8 -13.11 4.90 21.43
C VAL A 8 -11.80 4.10 21.30
N ASN A 9 -11.64 3.10 22.16
CA ASN A 9 -10.48 2.20 22.08
C ASN A 9 -10.50 1.36 20.79
N MET A 10 -11.70 0.93 20.35
CA MET A 10 -11.88 0.20 19.09
C MET A 10 -11.42 1.01 17.89
N SER A 11 -11.84 2.29 17.79
CA SER A 11 -11.43 3.18 16.69
C SER A 11 -9.91 3.26 16.57
N ARG A 12 -9.21 3.44 17.69
CA ARG A 12 -7.73 3.47 17.72
C ARG A 12 -7.09 2.14 17.31
N ILE A 13 -7.72 1.02 17.67
CA ILE A 13 -7.25 -0.30 17.26
C ILE A 13 -7.39 -0.45 15.75
N LEU A 14 -8.54 -0.08 15.18
CA LEU A 14 -8.78 -0.15 13.74
C LEU A 14 -7.83 0.76 12.94
N GLU A 15 -7.60 2.01 13.39
CA GLU A 15 -6.61 2.91 12.79
C GLU A 15 -5.20 2.27 12.77
N LYS A 16 -4.76 1.73 13.91
CA LYS A 16 -3.46 1.06 13.99
C LYS A 16 -3.35 -0.16 13.09
N LEU A 17 -4.43 -0.94 12.96
CA LEU A 17 -4.48 -2.09 12.06
C LEU A 17 -4.45 -1.66 10.60
N SER A 18 -5.14 -0.56 10.25
CA SER A 18 -5.10 0.04 8.92
C SER A 18 -3.67 0.45 8.52
N ASP A 19 -2.97 1.17 9.41
CA ASP A 19 -1.59 1.58 9.18
C ASP A 19 -0.65 0.38 8.99
N GLN A 20 -0.80 -0.67 9.81
CA GLN A 20 -0.02 -1.89 9.69
C GLN A 20 -0.30 -2.65 8.38
N HIS A 21 -1.56 -2.67 7.96
CA HIS A 21 -1.96 -3.29 6.70
C HIS A 21 -1.35 -2.53 5.51
N GLU A 22 -1.48 -1.21 5.51
CA GLU A 22 -0.89 -0.35 4.48
C GLU A 22 0.62 -0.55 4.40
N GLU A 23 1.34 -0.55 5.53
CA GLU A 23 2.79 -0.77 5.57
C GLU A 23 3.19 -2.11 4.96
N ARG A 24 2.46 -3.18 5.27
CA ARG A 24 2.72 -4.52 4.70
C ARG A 24 2.55 -4.53 3.18
N ILE A 25 1.47 -3.95 2.66
CA ILE A 25 1.23 -3.85 1.21
C ILE A 25 2.31 -3.00 0.53
N ILE A 26 2.74 -1.90 1.15
CA ILE A 26 3.84 -1.07 0.64
C ILE A 26 5.14 -1.87 0.53
N ASN A 27 5.47 -2.70 1.52
CA ASN A 27 6.66 -3.55 1.49
C ASN A 27 6.60 -4.58 0.35
N VAL A 28 5.42 -5.15 0.08
CA VAL A 28 5.22 -6.04 -1.08
C VAL A 28 5.49 -5.31 -2.39
N LEU A 29 5.06 -4.05 -2.51
CA LEU A 29 5.29 -3.25 -3.71
C LEU A 29 6.76 -2.86 -3.91
N TYR A 30 7.51 -2.59 -2.85
CA TYR A 30 8.97 -2.39 -2.96
C TYR A 30 9.67 -3.63 -3.49
N LYS A 31 9.31 -4.80 -2.96
CA LYS A 31 9.84 -6.07 -3.44
C LYS A 31 9.46 -6.33 -4.90
N LEU A 32 8.21 -6.06 -5.28
CA LEU A 32 7.76 -6.17 -6.66
C LEU A 32 8.59 -5.26 -7.60
N GLU A 33 8.84 -4.01 -7.19
CA GLU A 33 9.66 -3.08 -7.97
C GLU A 33 11.07 -3.65 -8.21
N GLU A 34 11.71 -4.14 -7.14
CA GLU A 34 13.04 -4.75 -7.25
C GLU A 34 13.05 -5.94 -8.20
N ASP A 35 12.08 -6.84 -8.08
CA ASP A 35 11.99 -8.06 -8.87
C ASP A 35 11.71 -7.75 -10.35
N VAL A 36 10.82 -6.79 -10.65
CA VAL A 36 10.54 -6.33 -12.02
C VAL A 36 11.80 -5.70 -12.64
N VAL A 37 12.46 -4.79 -11.94
CA VAL A 37 13.69 -4.14 -12.43
C VAL A 37 14.80 -5.17 -12.64
N LYS A 38 14.97 -6.10 -11.71
CA LYS A 38 15.95 -7.18 -11.81
C LYS A 38 15.70 -8.08 -13.02
N GLU A 39 14.42 -8.45 -13.27
CA GLU A 39 14.06 -9.29 -14.41
C GLU A 39 14.31 -8.55 -15.74
N VAL A 40 13.90 -7.29 -15.84
CA VAL A 40 14.17 -6.45 -17.02
C VAL A 40 15.66 -6.29 -17.23
N THR A 41 16.45 -6.00 -16.18
CA THR A 41 17.90 -5.87 -16.27
C THR A 41 18.58 -7.17 -16.73
N ARG A 42 18.13 -8.30 -16.17
CA ARG A 42 18.64 -9.63 -16.52
C ARG A 42 18.40 -9.95 -18.00
N ALA A 43 17.20 -9.68 -18.49
CA ALA A 43 16.79 -9.98 -19.86
C ALA A 43 17.47 -9.06 -20.87
N THR A 44 17.69 -7.79 -20.53
CA THR A 44 18.28 -6.78 -21.42
C THR A 44 19.78 -6.68 -21.31
N LYS A 45 20.37 -7.21 -20.22
CA LYS A 45 21.78 -7.01 -19.85
C LYS A 45 22.16 -5.53 -19.76
N GLY A 46 21.22 -4.66 -19.37
CA GLY A 46 21.41 -3.22 -19.29
C GLY A 46 21.54 -2.51 -20.64
N GLN A 47 21.10 -3.14 -21.72
CA GLN A 47 21.16 -2.59 -23.07
C GLN A 47 19.76 -2.25 -23.58
N LEU A 48 19.69 -1.58 -24.74
CA LEU A 48 18.43 -1.30 -25.43
C LEU A 48 17.64 -2.58 -25.69
N VAL A 49 16.36 -2.56 -25.39
CA VAL A 49 15.47 -3.71 -25.55
C VAL A 49 15.07 -3.86 -27.00
N SER A 50 15.18 -5.05 -27.57
CA SER A 50 14.59 -5.34 -28.89
C SER A 50 13.09 -5.60 -28.76
N GLN A 51 12.30 -5.33 -29.81
CA GLN A 51 10.86 -5.62 -29.82
C GLN A 51 10.54 -7.08 -29.48
N ARG A 52 11.35 -8.01 -29.98
CA ARG A 52 11.19 -9.44 -29.67
C ARG A 52 11.37 -9.72 -28.19
N LEU A 53 12.35 -9.09 -27.56
CA LEU A 53 12.62 -9.24 -26.12
C LEU A 53 11.51 -8.60 -25.29
N ALA A 54 11.00 -7.42 -25.69
CA ALA A 54 9.87 -6.78 -25.04
C ALA A 54 8.63 -7.70 -24.98
N ILE A 55 8.30 -8.37 -26.10
CA ILE A 55 7.21 -9.33 -26.14
C ILE A 55 7.47 -10.55 -25.25
N GLN A 56 8.71 -11.05 -25.19
CA GLN A 56 9.08 -12.18 -24.32
C GLN A 56 9.05 -11.84 -22.82
N LEU A 57 9.24 -10.59 -22.45
CA LEU A 57 9.17 -10.12 -21.06
C LEU A 57 7.72 -10.05 -20.51
N GLN A 58 6.73 -9.83 -21.38
CA GLN A 58 5.33 -9.65 -20.94
C GLN A 58 4.80 -10.78 -20.02
N PRO A 59 4.93 -12.07 -20.38
CA PRO A 59 4.47 -13.15 -19.51
C PRO A 59 5.28 -13.26 -18.22
N GLN A 60 6.56 -12.88 -18.24
CA GLN A 60 7.42 -12.89 -17.06
C GLN A 60 7.01 -11.80 -16.08
N ILE A 61 6.74 -10.58 -16.56
CA ILE A 61 6.23 -9.49 -15.71
C ILE A 61 4.85 -9.84 -15.14
N ARG A 62 3.94 -10.40 -15.95
CA ARG A 62 2.64 -10.87 -15.45
C ARG A 62 2.79 -11.89 -14.34
N LYS A 63 3.70 -12.85 -14.50
CA LYS A 63 3.98 -13.86 -13.48
C LYS A 63 4.54 -13.25 -12.20
N LEU A 64 5.50 -12.31 -12.29
CA LEU A 64 6.04 -11.61 -11.13
C LEU A 64 4.97 -10.85 -10.36
N VAL A 65 4.06 -10.15 -11.06
CA VAL A 65 2.94 -9.45 -10.42
C VAL A 65 2.01 -10.44 -9.73
N ALA A 66 1.67 -11.57 -10.37
CA ALA A 66 0.83 -12.59 -9.75
C ALA A 66 1.50 -13.24 -8.53
N ASP A 67 2.74 -13.69 -8.67
CA ASP A 67 3.44 -14.46 -7.62
C ASP A 67 3.86 -13.58 -6.43
N ASN A 68 4.35 -12.36 -6.68
CA ASN A 68 4.95 -11.53 -5.64
C ASN A 68 4.02 -10.44 -5.09
N TYR A 69 2.96 -10.07 -5.82
CA TYR A 69 2.01 -9.08 -5.36
C TYR A 69 0.67 -9.69 -4.98
N LEU A 70 0.01 -10.41 -5.88
CA LEU A 70 -1.34 -10.91 -5.60
C LEU A 70 -1.35 -12.00 -4.54
N ASN A 71 -0.40 -12.95 -4.56
CA ASN A 71 -0.34 -13.98 -3.54
C ASN A 71 -0.07 -13.42 -2.15
N GLU A 72 0.85 -12.45 -2.03
CA GLU A 72 1.13 -11.79 -0.76
C GLU A 72 -0.04 -10.91 -0.30
N ALA A 73 -0.72 -10.21 -1.24
CA ALA A 73 -1.92 -9.42 -0.94
C ALA A 73 -3.04 -10.31 -0.40
N ASP A 74 -3.28 -11.49 -0.97
CA ASP A 74 -4.28 -12.45 -0.48
C ASP A 74 -3.96 -12.90 0.95
N ILE A 75 -2.70 -13.26 1.23
CA ILE A 75 -2.26 -13.65 2.58
C ILE A 75 -2.50 -12.51 3.56
N ILE A 76 -2.09 -11.29 3.21
CA ILE A 76 -2.21 -10.11 4.07
C ILE A 76 -3.68 -9.83 4.37
N ILE A 77 -4.55 -9.80 3.35
CA ILE A 77 -5.99 -9.59 3.51
C ILE A 77 -6.59 -10.63 4.46
N ASN A 78 -6.30 -11.91 4.23
CA ASN A 78 -6.86 -12.98 5.06
C ASN A 78 -6.42 -12.86 6.53
N GLU A 79 -5.16 -12.56 6.78
CA GLU A 79 -4.63 -12.40 8.15
C GLU A 79 -5.23 -11.17 8.84
N GLU A 80 -5.29 -10.02 8.16
CA GLU A 80 -5.78 -8.78 8.76
C GLU A 80 -7.28 -8.83 9.04
N TYR A 81 -8.10 -9.37 8.14
CA TYR A 81 -9.53 -9.55 8.42
C TYR A 81 -9.80 -10.47 9.60
N ASN A 82 -9.02 -11.55 9.75
CA ASN A 82 -9.14 -12.45 10.90
C ASN A 82 -8.74 -11.72 12.21
N LYS A 83 -7.72 -10.88 12.16
CA LYS A 83 -7.26 -10.08 13.30
C LYS A 83 -8.27 -9.03 13.70
N ILE A 84 -8.84 -8.31 12.74
CA ILE A 84 -9.91 -7.33 12.97
C ILE A 84 -11.13 -8.00 13.60
N ALA A 85 -11.60 -9.11 13.04
CA ALA A 85 -12.74 -9.86 13.57
C ALA A 85 -12.50 -10.28 15.03
N LYS A 86 -11.29 -10.72 15.37
CA LYS A 86 -10.91 -11.06 16.74
C LYS A 86 -10.95 -9.85 17.67
N GLU A 87 -10.37 -8.72 17.27
CA GLU A 87 -10.36 -7.50 18.09
C GLU A 87 -11.77 -6.96 18.34
N VAL A 88 -12.65 -7.03 17.32
CA VAL A 88 -14.06 -6.68 17.43
C VAL A 88 -14.76 -7.56 18.47
N LEU A 89 -14.60 -8.88 18.38
CA LEU A 89 -15.17 -9.82 19.34
C LEU A 89 -14.65 -9.62 20.77
N ASP A 90 -13.35 -9.42 20.93
CA ASP A 90 -12.73 -9.16 22.24
C ASP A 90 -13.26 -7.87 22.88
N THR A 91 -13.54 -6.85 22.04
CA THR A 91 -14.15 -5.59 22.51
C THR A 91 -15.59 -5.79 22.93
N PHE A 92 -16.41 -6.47 22.12
CA PHE A 92 -17.80 -6.80 22.46
C PHE A 92 -17.90 -7.72 23.67
N GLY A 93 -16.94 -8.64 23.83
CA GLY A 93 -16.83 -9.48 25.02
C GLY A 93 -16.77 -8.70 26.33
N LYS A 94 -16.12 -7.54 26.32
CA LYS A 94 -15.94 -6.64 27.48
C LYS A 94 -17.13 -5.70 27.72
N MET A 95 -18.05 -5.56 26.75
CA MET A 95 -19.22 -4.68 26.89
C MET A 95 -20.34 -5.34 27.69
N PRO A 96 -21.16 -4.56 28.43
CA PRO A 96 -22.35 -5.03 29.14
C PRO A 96 -23.54 -5.23 28.19
N ILE A 97 -23.35 -6.07 27.15
CA ILE A 97 -24.37 -6.39 26.15
C ILE A 97 -24.83 -7.85 26.26
N PRO A 98 -26.00 -8.20 25.77
CA PRO A 98 -26.48 -9.58 25.76
C PRO A 98 -25.52 -10.54 25.09
N LYS A 99 -25.37 -11.76 25.62
CA LYS A 99 -24.45 -12.79 25.13
C LYS A 99 -24.58 -13.07 23.64
N LYS A 100 -25.79 -12.97 23.07
CA LYS A 100 -26.05 -13.21 21.65
C LYS A 100 -25.31 -12.25 20.69
N PHE A 101 -24.85 -11.09 21.20
CA PHE A 101 -24.08 -10.11 20.43
C PHE A 101 -22.57 -10.21 20.68
N LYS A 102 -22.12 -11.21 21.46
CA LYS A 102 -20.71 -11.44 21.80
C LYS A 102 -20.03 -12.52 20.94
N SER A 103 -20.71 -13.00 19.91
CA SER A 103 -20.19 -13.98 18.96
C SER A 103 -20.59 -13.59 17.55
N LEU A 104 -19.73 -13.90 16.58
CA LEU A 104 -20.08 -13.75 15.16
C LEU A 104 -21.17 -14.75 14.80
N THR A 105 -22.17 -14.26 14.06
CA THR A 105 -23.19 -15.10 13.44
C THR A 105 -22.68 -15.65 12.11
N GLU A 106 -23.41 -16.60 11.52
CA GLU A 106 -23.12 -17.08 10.17
C GLU A 106 -23.20 -15.95 9.12
N VAL A 107 -24.14 -15.01 9.31
CA VAL A 107 -24.29 -13.84 8.44
C VAL A 107 -23.08 -12.92 8.55
N ASP A 108 -22.53 -12.70 9.76
CA ASP A 108 -21.33 -11.91 9.95
C ASP A 108 -20.13 -12.54 9.26
N LEU A 109 -19.97 -13.87 9.35
CA LEU A 109 -18.90 -14.62 8.67
C LEU A 109 -19.03 -14.53 7.15
N GLN A 110 -20.25 -14.63 6.60
CA GLN A 110 -20.52 -14.45 5.18
C GLN A 110 -20.18 -13.02 4.73
N THR A 111 -20.52 -12.02 5.53
CA THR A 111 -20.20 -10.62 5.26
C THR A 111 -18.67 -10.41 5.24
N ILE A 112 -17.96 -10.92 6.23
CA ILE A 112 -16.49 -10.86 6.28
C ILE A 112 -15.87 -11.50 5.03
N ASN A 113 -16.35 -12.67 4.63
CA ASN A 113 -15.84 -13.34 3.43
C ASN A 113 -16.15 -12.55 2.14
N ALA A 114 -17.32 -11.93 2.04
CA ALA A 114 -17.67 -11.07 0.91
C ALA A 114 -16.75 -9.84 0.83
N LEU A 115 -16.46 -9.18 1.96
CA LEU A 115 -15.53 -8.06 2.04
C LEU A 115 -14.11 -8.48 1.66
N LYS A 116 -13.62 -9.63 2.13
CA LYS A 116 -12.32 -10.18 1.71
C LYS A 116 -12.24 -10.34 0.19
N THR A 117 -13.26 -10.97 -0.40
CA THR A 117 -13.33 -11.19 -1.85
C THR A 117 -13.36 -9.86 -2.61
N GLN A 118 -14.12 -8.88 -2.14
CA GLN A 118 -14.18 -7.54 -2.75
C GLN A 118 -12.82 -6.83 -2.69
N SER A 119 -12.17 -6.86 -1.53
CA SER A 119 -10.85 -6.24 -1.36
C SER A 119 -9.81 -6.92 -2.27
N PHE A 120 -9.81 -8.25 -2.33
CA PHE A 120 -8.89 -8.99 -3.19
C PHE A 120 -9.13 -8.69 -4.68
N SER A 121 -10.39 -8.64 -5.12
CA SER A 121 -10.73 -8.25 -6.51
C SER A 121 -10.21 -6.86 -6.87
N GLY A 122 -10.25 -5.91 -5.92
CA GLY A 122 -9.64 -4.59 -6.11
C GLY A 122 -8.12 -4.67 -6.34
N PHE A 123 -7.42 -5.55 -5.63
CA PHE A 123 -5.98 -5.76 -5.86
C PHE A 123 -5.70 -6.46 -7.20
N GLU A 124 -6.54 -7.40 -7.63
CA GLU A 124 -6.44 -8.06 -8.95
C GLU A 124 -6.59 -7.04 -10.08
N ASP A 125 -7.61 -6.19 -10.06
CA ASP A 125 -7.87 -5.16 -11.06
C ASP A 125 -6.68 -4.20 -11.19
N ILE A 126 -6.11 -3.79 -10.07
CA ILE A 126 -4.93 -2.92 -10.04
C ILE A 126 -3.72 -3.65 -10.62
N ALA A 127 -3.49 -4.89 -10.23
CA ALA A 127 -2.37 -5.70 -10.72
C ALA A 127 -2.43 -5.90 -12.24
N GLU A 128 -3.61 -6.18 -12.78
CA GLU A 128 -3.80 -6.32 -14.22
C GLU A 128 -3.51 -5.01 -14.96
N ARG A 129 -4.07 -3.90 -14.48
CA ARG A 129 -3.85 -2.56 -15.03
C ARG A 129 -2.37 -2.21 -15.05
N PHE A 130 -1.66 -2.41 -13.94
CA PHE A 130 -0.25 -2.05 -13.85
C PHE A 130 0.65 -3.02 -14.61
N THR A 131 0.32 -4.29 -14.68
CA THR A 131 1.00 -5.25 -15.58
C THR A 131 0.99 -4.73 -17.01
N LYS A 132 -0.18 -4.27 -17.47
CA LYS A 132 -0.32 -3.66 -18.80
C LYS A 132 0.55 -2.42 -18.94
N VAL A 133 0.47 -1.48 -18.00
CA VAL A 133 1.24 -0.23 -18.05
C VAL A 133 2.75 -0.49 -18.08
N ILE A 134 3.25 -1.42 -17.26
CA ILE A 134 4.68 -1.79 -17.26
C ILE A 134 5.10 -2.40 -18.59
N ASN A 135 4.29 -3.29 -19.15
CA ASN A 135 4.58 -3.90 -20.44
C ASN A 135 4.55 -2.87 -21.58
N ASP A 136 3.59 -1.94 -21.56
CA ASP A 136 3.48 -0.85 -22.51
C ASP A 136 4.72 0.08 -22.41
N GLU A 137 5.21 0.40 -21.21
CA GLU A 137 6.42 1.20 -21.03
C GLU A 137 7.66 0.51 -21.61
N ILE A 138 7.83 -0.79 -21.34
CA ILE A 138 8.93 -1.57 -21.92
C ILE A 138 8.85 -1.55 -23.46
N TYR A 139 7.68 -1.74 -24.02
CA TYR A 139 7.46 -1.74 -25.46
C TYR A 139 7.70 -0.36 -26.09
N GLN A 140 7.13 0.70 -25.50
CA GLN A 140 7.28 2.07 -25.97
C GLN A 140 8.74 2.57 -25.88
N SER A 141 9.41 2.27 -24.78
CA SER A 141 10.83 2.59 -24.61
C SER A 141 11.69 1.90 -25.67
N THR A 142 11.34 0.65 -26.04
CA THR A 142 12.00 -0.11 -27.09
C THR A 142 11.81 0.55 -28.46
N ILE A 143 10.57 0.93 -28.82
CA ILE A 143 10.29 1.57 -30.14
C ILE A 143 10.96 2.94 -30.22
N ALA A 144 10.92 3.71 -29.13
CA ALA A 144 11.50 5.05 -29.09
C ALA A 144 13.04 5.05 -28.96
N GLY A 145 13.67 3.88 -28.77
CA GLY A 145 15.12 3.78 -28.53
C GLY A 145 15.57 4.53 -27.27
N ARG A 146 14.72 4.56 -26.23
CA ARG A 146 15.05 5.27 -24.97
C ARG A 146 16.21 4.56 -24.26
N PRO A 147 17.04 5.32 -23.52
CA PRO A 147 18.04 4.75 -22.65
C PRO A 147 17.44 3.76 -21.64
N PHE A 148 18.20 2.74 -21.28
CA PHE A 148 17.76 1.72 -20.32
C PHE A 148 17.39 2.31 -18.97
N GLU A 149 18.17 3.27 -18.49
CA GLU A 149 17.95 3.97 -17.21
C GLU A 149 16.61 4.73 -17.19
N ASP A 150 16.24 5.37 -18.29
CA ASP A 150 14.95 6.09 -18.41
C ASP A 150 13.78 5.11 -18.34
N MET A 151 13.89 3.97 -19.05
CA MET A 151 12.87 2.92 -18.99
C MET A 151 12.71 2.36 -17.57
N VAL A 152 13.82 2.06 -16.89
CA VAL A 152 13.80 1.58 -15.51
C VAL A 152 13.19 2.63 -14.56
N SER A 153 13.56 3.89 -14.72
CA SER A 153 12.99 4.99 -13.94
C SER A 153 11.47 5.10 -14.12
N ASN A 154 11.00 4.98 -15.36
CA ASN A 154 9.56 5.01 -15.65
C ASN A 154 8.82 3.80 -15.06
N ILE A 155 9.38 2.59 -15.15
CA ILE A 155 8.81 1.39 -14.52
C ILE A 155 8.67 1.60 -13.01
N LYS A 156 9.71 2.07 -12.33
CA LYS A 156 9.67 2.38 -10.90
C LYS A 156 8.58 3.39 -10.57
N SER A 157 8.44 4.43 -11.38
CA SER A 157 7.41 5.45 -11.20
C SER A 157 5.99 4.90 -11.32
N HIS A 158 5.76 3.91 -12.16
CA HIS A 158 4.45 3.25 -12.29
C HIS A 158 4.12 2.38 -11.07
N ILE A 159 5.10 1.81 -10.41
CA ILE A 159 4.89 0.96 -9.23
C ILE A 159 4.76 1.82 -7.96
N ASN A 160 5.78 2.57 -7.62
CA ASN A 160 5.87 3.30 -6.34
C ASN A 160 5.69 4.81 -6.44
N GLY A 161 5.58 5.36 -7.65
CA GLY A 161 5.50 6.80 -7.92
C GLY A 161 6.88 7.45 -8.05
N VAL A 162 6.87 8.68 -8.55
CA VAL A 162 8.08 9.51 -8.67
C VAL A 162 8.27 10.25 -7.37
N TYR A 163 9.42 10.12 -6.72
CA TYR A 163 9.85 11.07 -5.73
C TYR A 163 10.22 12.36 -6.48
N LYS A 164 9.34 13.34 -6.45
CA LYS A 164 9.74 14.68 -6.85
C LYS A 164 10.69 15.20 -5.77
N THR A 165 11.96 15.24 -6.12
CA THR A 165 13.05 15.79 -5.29
C THR A 165 12.96 17.31 -5.10
N SER A 166 11.83 17.94 -5.42
CA SER A 166 11.69 19.38 -5.49
C SER A 166 11.78 20.11 -4.15
N ASN A 167 11.74 19.42 -3.00
CA ASN A 167 11.85 20.09 -1.68
C ASN A 167 12.46 19.19 -0.60
N THR A 168 13.56 18.50 -0.90
CA THR A 168 14.28 17.67 0.08
C THR A 168 14.71 18.49 1.32
N ALA A 169 15.06 19.76 1.13
CA ALA A 169 15.44 20.65 2.23
C ALA A 169 14.25 20.91 3.17
N GLU A 170 13.08 21.28 2.64
CA GLU A 170 11.87 21.56 3.43
C GLU A 170 11.34 20.31 4.14
N ILE A 171 11.41 19.16 3.48
CA ILE A 171 11.07 17.88 4.09
C ILE A 171 12.02 17.56 5.25
N ASN A 172 13.33 17.73 5.07
CA ASN A 172 14.32 17.50 6.12
C ASN A 172 14.11 18.47 7.29
N GLU A 173 13.85 19.74 7.04
CA GLU A 173 13.53 20.73 8.08
C GLU A 173 12.29 20.32 8.90
N LEU A 174 11.24 19.83 8.26
CA LEU A 174 10.05 19.33 8.95
C LEU A 174 10.35 18.07 9.81
N VAL A 175 11.12 17.14 9.25
CA VAL A 175 11.54 15.92 9.96
C VAL A 175 12.41 16.26 11.16
N ASP A 176 13.38 17.15 10.99
CA ASP A 176 14.27 17.59 12.08
C ASP A 176 13.47 18.32 13.16
N PHE A 177 12.58 19.24 12.78
CA PHE A 177 11.69 19.92 13.72
C PHE A 177 10.83 18.94 14.54
N ILE A 178 10.22 17.94 13.88
CA ILE A 178 9.41 16.90 14.55
C ILE A 178 10.29 16.11 15.53
N ASN A 179 11.46 15.66 15.10
CA ASN A 179 12.36 14.85 15.93
C ASN A 179 12.86 15.59 17.17
N GLU A 180 13.17 16.87 17.04
CA GLU A 180 13.64 17.70 18.13
C GLU A 180 12.55 18.05 19.15
N ASN A 181 11.29 18.15 18.71
CA ASN A 181 10.21 18.69 19.51
C ASN A 181 9.09 17.69 19.86
N LYS A 182 9.16 16.44 19.42
CA LYS A 182 8.09 15.42 19.59
C LYS A 182 7.73 15.12 21.06
N PHE A 183 8.62 15.39 22.01
CA PHE A 183 8.37 15.21 23.45
C PHE A 183 8.09 16.52 24.19
N ASP A 184 8.11 17.66 23.53
CA ASP A 184 7.82 18.97 24.13
C ASP A 184 6.30 19.22 24.09
N SER A 185 5.67 19.09 25.27
CA SER A 185 4.22 19.28 25.42
C SER A 185 3.76 20.71 25.08
N THR A 186 4.65 21.71 25.17
CA THR A 186 4.33 23.11 24.82
C THR A 186 4.26 23.33 23.32
N LYS A 187 4.90 22.48 22.54
CA LYS A 187 4.95 22.53 21.07
C LYS A 187 4.06 21.51 20.37
N LYS A 188 3.23 20.77 21.13
CA LYS A 188 2.40 19.70 20.60
C LYS A 188 1.62 20.09 19.35
N ALA A 189 0.93 21.23 19.37
CA ALA A 189 0.15 21.72 18.23
C ALA A 189 1.03 22.05 17.00
N GLN A 190 2.25 22.53 17.20
CA GLN A 190 3.20 22.81 16.11
C GLN A 190 3.76 21.52 15.52
N VAL A 191 4.02 20.51 16.35
CA VAL A 191 4.46 19.18 15.90
C VAL A 191 3.35 18.50 15.09
N GLU A 192 2.10 18.55 15.56
CA GLU A 192 0.94 18.02 14.80
C GLU A 192 0.75 18.73 13.45
N ASP A 193 0.95 20.06 13.40
CA ASP A 193 0.90 20.80 12.14
C ASP A 193 2.07 20.43 11.20
N ALA A 194 3.27 20.27 11.74
CA ALA A 194 4.45 19.83 10.98
C ALA A 194 4.25 18.40 10.42
N VAL A 195 3.72 17.48 11.21
CA VAL A 195 3.36 16.12 10.77
C VAL A 195 2.32 16.17 9.64
N ARG A 196 1.27 17.00 9.80
CA ARG A 196 0.26 17.17 8.75
C ARG A 196 0.83 17.76 7.46
N LYS A 197 1.72 18.75 7.55
CA LYS A 197 2.42 19.32 6.38
C LYS A 197 3.31 18.30 5.70
N LEU A 198 4.06 17.52 6.50
CA LEU A 198 4.89 16.43 6.00
C LEU A 198 4.03 15.39 5.26
N HIS A 199 2.92 14.96 5.84
CA HIS A 199 1.96 14.06 5.19
C HIS A 199 1.39 14.64 3.89
N THR A 200 1.04 15.92 3.87
CA THR A 200 0.50 16.60 2.68
C THR A 200 1.56 16.69 1.58
N GLN A 201 2.81 16.97 1.93
CA GLN A 201 3.91 16.99 0.96
C GLN A 201 4.20 15.58 0.43
N TYR A 202 4.28 14.57 1.27
CA TYR A 202 4.41 13.19 0.84
C TYR A 202 3.21 12.71 0.00
N ALA A 203 2.00 13.14 0.31
CA ALA A 203 0.80 12.82 -0.47
C ALA A 203 0.79 13.55 -1.82
N SER A 204 1.24 14.82 -1.88
CA SER A 204 1.31 15.59 -3.13
C SER A 204 2.44 15.09 -4.04
N ASP A 205 3.58 14.71 -3.47
CA ASP A 205 4.70 14.13 -4.21
C ASP A 205 4.41 12.71 -4.71
N ARG A 206 3.46 12.03 -4.09
CA ARG A 206 2.90 10.76 -4.53
C ARG A 206 1.64 10.92 -5.39
N ALA A 207 1.29 12.15 -5.78
CA ALA A 207 0.17 12.45 -6.65
C ALA A 207 0.45 11.93 -8.06
N GLY A 208 0.09 10.69 -8.31
CA GLY A 208 0.23 10.01 -9.60
C GLY A 208 -0.62 8.76 -9.65
N ASN A 209 -0.81 8.27 -10.86
CA ASN A 209 -1.53 7.03 -11.15
C ASN A 209 -0.53 5.86 -10.99
N ASN A 210 -0.16 5.52 -9.75
CA ASN A 210 0.77 4.43 -9.47
C ASN A 210 0.12 3.32 -8.63
N LEU A 211 0.71 2.14 -8.68
CA LEU A 211 0.19 0.95 -8.00
C LEU A 211 0.12 1.15 -6.49
N ARG A 212 1.13 1.78 -5.91
CA ARG A 212 1.20 2.04 -4.47
C ARG A 212 0.02 2.86 -3.95
N ARG A 213 -0.34 3.95 -4.65
CA ARG A 213 -1.47 4.79 -4.23
C ARG A 213 -2.77 4.02 -4.16
N TYR A 214 -3.06 3.22 -5.19
CA TYR A 214 -4.29 2.44 -5.23
C TYR A 214 -4.28 1.31 -4.21
N ALA A 215 -3.16 0.62 -4.03
CA ALA A 215 -3.02 -0.44 -3.05
C ALA A 215 -3.17 0.09 -1.61
N SER A 216 -2.56 1.23 -1.30
CA SER A 216 -2.73 1.92 -0.01
C SER A 216 -4.19 2.30 0.24
N GLN A 217 -4.89 2.82 -0.76
CA GLN A 217 -6.30 3.16 -0.65
C GLN A 217 -7.16 1.92 -0.35
N ILE A 218 -6.97 0.82 -1.10
CA ILE A 218 -7.72 -0.42 -0.87
C ILE A 218 -7.41 -0.99 0.51
N ALA A 219 -6.14 -0.98 0.93
CA ALA A 219 -5.73 -1.47 2.25
C ALA A 219 -6.42 -0.69 3.37
N HIS A 220 -6.48 0.64 3.26
CA HIS A 220 -7.18 1.49 4.21
C HIS A 220 -8.69 1.23 4.21
N ASP A 221 -9.32 1.27 3.03
CA ASP A 221 -10.77 1.11 2.88
C ASP A 221 -11.22 -0.26 3.38
N SER A 222 -10.43 -1.32 3.17
CA SER A 222 -10.75 -2.67 3.61
C SER A 222 -10.85 -2.80 5.14
N VAL A 223 -10.03 -2.05 5.89
CA VAL A 223 -10.08 -2.04 7.36
C VAL A 223 -11.26 -1.19 7.87
N MET A 224 -11.57 -0.08 7.20
CA MET A 224 -12.62 0.87 7.62
C MET A 224 -14.04 0.41 7.29
N GLN A 225 -14.21 -0.65 6.50
CA GLN A 225 -15.52 -1.27 6.20
C GLN A 225 -16.04 -2.20 7.31
N PHE A 226 -15.21 -2.51 8.33
CA PHE A 226 -15.58 -3.24 9.53
C PHE A 226 -16.19 -2.33 10.59
#